data_2a8057ca834c9f04926387e40f792824
#
_entry.id   2a8057ca834c9f04926387e40f792824
#
_cell.length_a   1.000
_cell.length_b   1.000
_cell.length_c   1.000
_cell.angle_alpha   90.00
_cell.angle_beta   90.00
_cell.angle_gamma   90.00
#
_symmetry.space_group_name_H-M   'P 1'
#
loop_
_entity.id
_entity.type
_entity.pdbx_description
1 polymer ?
#
loop_
_entity_poly.entity_id
_entity_poly.type
_entity_poly.pdbx_seq_one_letter_code
_entity_poly.pdbx_strand_id
1 'polypeptide(L)'
;MADSPLVGIIMGSKSDMPAMEACTAELDALGVPYELSVASAHRAPDKVHAWASSAAERGIKVIIAAAGKAAHLGGVVAAFTPLPVVGV
;
A
#
# COMPACT_ATOMS: atom_id res chain seq x y z
N MET A 1 -9.01 4.60 -21.68
CA MET A 1 -7.85 4.06 -20.99
C MET A 1 -8.03 4.16 -19.48
N ALA A 2 -7.77 3.10 -18.79
CA ALA A 2 -7.85 3.14 -17.34
C ALA A 2 -6.70 3.99 -16.80
N ASP A 3 -6.99 4.77 -15.79
CA ASP A 3 -5.97 5.55 -15.13
C ASP A 3 -5.01 4.66 -14.36
N SER A 4 -3.74 4.96 -14.46
CA SER A 4 -2.76 4.26 -13.64
C SER A 4 -2.95 4.69 -12.19
N PRO A 5 -2.86 3.75 -11.22
CA PRO A 5 -2.98 4.13 -9.82
C PRO A 5 -1.86 5.07 -9.40
N LEU A 6 -2.21 6.10 -8.65
CA LEU A 6 -1.28 7.07 -8.10
C LEU A 6 -0.92 6.74 -6.65
N VAL A 7 -1.83 6.06 -5.95
CA VAL A 7 -1.65 5.66 -4.57
C VAL A 7 -1.66 4.14 -4.49
N GLY A 8 -0.64 3.59 -3.86
CA GLY A 8 -0.60 2.15 -3.58
C GLY A 8 -0.92 1.93 -2.11
N ILE A 9 -1.89 1.06 -1.83
CA ILE A 9 -2.26 0.71 -0.48
C ILE A 9 -1.89 -0.74 -0.26
N ILE A 10 -1.09 -1.01 0.76
CA ILE A 10 -0.74 -2.37 1.12
C ILE A 10 -1.14 -2.63 2.56
N MET A 11 -1.81 -3.75 2.79
CA MET A 11 -2.27 -4.16 4.11
C MET A 11 -1.62 -5.47 4.50
N GLY A 12 -1.33 -5.63 5.79
CA GLY A 12 -0.73 -6.87 6.29
C GLY A 12 -1.68 -8.04 6.35
N SER A 13 -2.98 -7.77 6.39
CA SER A 13 -4.01 -8.79 6.51
C SER A 13 -5.34 -8.25 5.99
N LYS A 14 -6.21 -9.16 5.54
CA LYS A 14 -7.56 -8.79 5.15
C LYS A 14 -8.35 -8.18 6.30
N SER A 15 -7.98 -8.48 7.52
CA SER A 15 -8.65 -7.92 8.70
C SER A 15 -8.44 -6.42 8.84
N ASP A 16 -7.47 -5.84 8.12
CA ASP A 16 -7.24 -4.40 8.12
C ASP A 16 -8.20 -3.66 7.17
N MET A 17 -8.92 -4.39 6.31
CA MET A 17 -9.78 -3.79 5.31
C MET A 17 -10.85 -2.85 5.88
N PRO A 18 -11.57 -3.22 6.95
CA PRO A 18 -12.58 -2.31 7.52
C PRO A 18 -11.99 -0.95 7.93
N ALA A 19 -10.79 -0.94 8.49
CA ALA A 19 -10.13 0.29 8.88
C ALA A 19 -9.71 1.13 7.67
N MET A 20 -9.44 0.48 6.54
CA MET A 20 -8.99 1.16 5.34
C MET A 20 -10.13 1.62 4.44
N GLU A 21 -11.37 1.19 4.71
CA GLU A 21 -12.52 1.61 3.89
C GLU A 21 -12.74 3.13 3.91
N ALA A 22 -12.48 3.77 5.03
CA ALA A 22 -12.58 5.23 5.11
C ALA A 22 -11.54 5.90 4.21
N CYS A 23 -10.34 5.31 4.15
CA CYS A 23 -9.26 5.82 3.31
C CYS A 23 -9.62 5.68 1.83
N THR A 24 -10.08 4.52 1.41
CA THR A 24 -10.45 4.29 0.01
C THR A 24 -11.65 5.12 -0.40
N ALA A 25 -12.62 5.31 0.50
CA ALA A 25 -13.76 6.17 0.23
C ALA A 25 -13.32 7.61 -0.01
N GLU A 26 -12.36 8.10 0.76
CA GLU A 26 -11.83 9.45 0.59
C GLU A 26 -11.09 9.60 -0.74
N LEU A 27 -10.30 8.61 -1.11
CA LEU A 27 -9.61 8.62 -2.39
C LEU A 27 -10.60 8.59 -3.56
N ASP A 28 -11.67 7.81 -3.44
CA ASP A 28 -12.73 7.78 -4.44
C ASP A 28 -13.40 9.13 -4.56
N ALA A 29 -13.70 9.78 -3.44
CA ALA A 29 -14.32 11.10 -3.43
C ALA A 29 -13.44 12.17 -4.07
N LEU A 30 -12.13 12.03 -3.94
CA LEU A 30 -11.17 12.97 -4.53
C LEU A 30 -10.82 12.62 -5.99
N GLY A 31 -11.31 11.50 -6.49
CA GLY A 31 -11.01 11.07 -7.85
C GLY A 31 -9.58 10.60 -8.03
N VAL A 32 -8.94 10.14 -6.95
CA VAL A 32 -7.56 9.65 -6.99
C VAL A 32 -7.55 8.15 -7.22
N PRO A 33 -6.98 7.67 -8.34
CA PRO A 33 -6.90 6.23 -8.59
C PRO A 33 -5.89 5.57 -7.65
N TYR A 34 -6.25 4.40 -7.16
CA TYR A 34 -5.41 3.65 -6.23
C TYR A 34 -5.47 2.16 -6.52
N GLU A 35 -4.52 1.41 -5.97
CA GLU A 35 -4.58 -0.06 -5.98
C GLU A 35 -4.46 -0.56 -4.54
N LEU A 36 -5.05 -1.72 -4.29
CA LEU A 36 -5.01 -2.38 -2.99
C LEU A 36 -4.28 -3.70 -3.09
N SER A 37 -3.42 -3.97 -2.13
CA SER A 37 -2.74 -5.25 -2.02
C SER A 37 -2.75 -5.72 -0.57
N VAL A 38 -2.81 -7.03 -0.40
CA VAL A 38 -2.72 -7.65 0.92
C VAL A 38 -1.49 -8.55 0.91
N ALA A 39 -0.53 -8.23 1.77
CA ALA A 39 0.68 -9.03 1.90
C ALA A 39 1.30 -8.80 3.26
N SER A 40 1.62 -9.88 3.95
CA SER A 40 2.27 -9.81 5.25
C SER A 40 3.78 -9.75 5.08
N ALA A 41 4.43 -8.78 5.72
CA ALA A 41 5.89 -8.69 5.73
C ALA A 41 6.53 -9.91 6.39
N HIS A 42 5.83 -10.55 7.30
CA HIS A 42 6.35 -11.73 8.01
C HIS A 42 6.10 -13.03 7.26
N ARG A 43 4.93 -13.16 6.60
CA ARG A 43 4.55 -14.39 5.89
C ARG A 43 5.00 -14.41 4.44
N ALA A 44 5.02 -13.27 3.79
CA ALA A 44 5.28 -13.17 2.36
C ALA A 44 6.22 -12.01 2.05
N PRO A 45 7.45 -12.02 2.60
CA PRO A 45 8.38 -10.91 2.39
C PRO A 45 8.74 -10.71 0.92
N ASP A 46 8.81 -11.77 0.14
CA ASP A 46 9.13 -11.67 -1.29
C ASP A 46 8.03 -10.93 -2.06
N LYS A 47 6.78 -11.17 -1.69
CA LYS A 47 5.65 -10.50 -2.30
C LYS A 47 5.66 -9.00 -1.97
N VAL A 48 5.97 -8.65 -0.73
CA VAL A 48 6.08 -7.26 -0.30
C VAL A 48 7.22 -6.57 -1.03
N HIS A 49 8.37 -7.24 -1.13
CA HIS A 49 9.53 -6.71 -1.83
C HIS A 49 9.23 -6.43 -3.30
N ALA A 50 8.63 -7.40 -4.00
CA ALA A 50 8.29 -7.25 -5.41
C ALA A 50 7.30 -6.14 -5.64
N TRP A 51 6.27 -6.04 -4.78
CA TRP A 51 5.26 -5.01 -4.88
C TRP A 51 5.87 -3.62 -4.66
N ALA A 52 6.65 -3.46 -3.60
CA ALA A 52 7.24 -2.17 -3.25
C ALA A 52 8.26 -1.70 -4.28
N SER A 53 9.13 -2.61 -4.73
CA SER A 53 10.18 -2.23 -5.69
C SER A 53 9.64 -1.91 -7.07
N SER A 54 8.47 -2.42 -7.46
CA SER A 54 7.87 -2.12 -8.76
C SER A 54 6.90 -0.94 -8.71
N ALA A 55 6.56 -0.45 -7.52
CA ALA A 55 5.52 0.56 -7.37
C ALA A 55 5.78 1.83 -8.18
N ALA A 56 6.99 2.38 -8.10
CA ALA A 56 7.34 3.59 -8.84
C ALA A 56 7.23 3.40 -10.36
N GLU A 57 7.63 2.24 -10.85
CA GLU A 57 7.54 1.92 -12.28
C GLU A 57 6.11 1.85 -12.77
N ARG A 58 5.19 1.45 -11.89
CA ARG A 58 3.76 1.36 -12.22
C ARG A 58 3.05 2.70 -12.15
N GLY A 59 3.77 3.77 -11.81
CA GLY A 59 3.22 5.11 -11.74
C GLY A 59 2.75 5.54 -10.36
N ILE A 60 2.90 4.69 -9.35
CA ILE A 60 2.51 5.02 -7.98
C ILE A 60 3.43 6.13 -7.44
N LYS A 61 2.83 7.12 -6.79
CA LYS A 61 3.54 8.29 -6.27
C LYS A 61 3.68 8.25 -4.75
N VAL A 62 2.76 7.60 -4.06
CA VAL A 62 2.79 7.48 -2.60
C VAL A 62 2.21 6.14 -2.19
N ILE A 63 2.73 5.59 -1.11
CA ILE A 63 2.26 4.32 -0.58
C ILE A 63 1.67 4.53 0.80
N ILE A 64 0.52 3.90 1.06
CA ILE A 64 -0.09 3.83 2.38
C ILE A 64 0.05 2.40 2.85
N ALA A 65 0.73 2.21 3.97
CA ALA A 65 0.94 0.89 4.54
C ALA A 65 0.18 0.75 5.85
N ALA A 66 -0.74 -0.20 5.91
CA ALA A 66 -1.56 -0.45 7.08
C ALA A 66 -1.24 -1.82 7.68
N ALA A 67 -0.92 -1.85 8.96
CA ALA A 67 -0.68 -3.09 9.69
C ALA A 67 -1.24 -2.93 11.10
N GLY A 68 -2.11 -3.86 11.49
CA GLY A 68 -2.86 -3.73 12.72
C GLY A 68 -2.04 -3.72 13.98
N LYS A 69 -1.30 -4.79 14.26
CA LYS A 69 -0.63 -4.95 15.56
C LYS A 69 0.88 -4.82 15.52
N ALA A 70 1.50 -5.32 14.47
CA ALA A 70 2.94 -5.25 14.31
C ALA A 70 3.24 -4.38 13.10
N ALA A 71 3.40 -3.10 13.33
CA ALA A 71 3.49 -2.10 12.27
C ALA A 71 4.85 -2.10 11.56
N HIS A 72 5.42 -3.27 11.29
CA HIS A 72 6.68 -3.40 10.59
C HIS A 72 6.53 -3.26 9.07
N LEU A 73 5.30 -3.44 8.57
CA LEU A 73 5.05 -3.40 7.13
C LEU A 73 5.50 -2.10 6.50
N GLY A 74 5.18 -0.96 7.12
CA GLY A 74 5.58 0.34 6.60
C GLY A 74 7.09 0.49 6.47
N GLY A 75 7.82 0.03 7.49
CA GLY A 75 9.28 0.07 7.47
C GLY A 75 9.88 -0.84 6.42
N VAL A 76 9.32 -2.04 6.27
CA VAL A 76 9.80 -2.98 5.25
C VAL A 76 9.54 -2.44 3.85
N VAL A 77 8.34 -1.90 3.61
CA VAL A 77 8.01 -1.29 2.32
C VAL A 77 8.94 -0.12 2.03
N ALA A 78 9.17 0.76 3.01
CA ALA A 78 10.03 1.92 2.84
C ALA A 78 11.46 1.54 2.48
N ALA A 79 11.92 0.38 2.94
CA ALA A 79 13.26 -0.11 2.63
C ALA A 79 13.43 -0.49 1.15
N PHE A 80 12.34 -0.75 0.43
CA PHE A 80 12.38 -1.24 -0.94
C PHE A 80 11.86 -0.27 -1.99
N THR A 81 11.56 0.96 -1.61
CA THR A 81 11.03 1.96 -2.54
C THR A 81 11.55 3.35 -2.20
N PRO A 82 11.83 4.21 -3.22
CA PRO A 82 12.14 5.62 -2.97
C PRO A 82 10.88 6.46 -2.71
N LEU A 83 9.68 5.89 -2.85
CA LEU A 83 8.43 6.62 -2.68
C LEU A 83 8.15 6.93 -1.20
N PRO A 84 7.44 8.04 -0.93
CA PRO A 84 6.98 8.29 0.44
C PRO A 84 6.02 7.19 0.88
N VAL A 85 6.17 6.76 2.13
CA VAL A 85 5.33 5.73 2.73
C VAL A 85 4.65 6.31 3.96
N VAL A 86 3.33 6.25 3.99
CA VAL A 86 2.53 6.70 5.12
C VAL A 86 2.09 5.46 5.90
N GLY A 87 2.55 5.36 7.14
CA GLY A 87 2.17 4.25 8.03
C GLY A 87 0.87 4.56 8.76
N VAL A 88 0.01 3.56 8.80
CA VAL A 88 -1.29 3.68 9.48
C VAL A 88 -1.44 2.61 10.54
#